data_e8556538f4d7e09cb8eaaf4b56a173dc
#
_entry.id   e8556538f4d7e09cb8eaaf4b56a173dc
#
_cell.length_a   1.000
_cell.length_b   1.000
_cell.length_c   1.000
_cell.angle_alpha   90.00
_cell.angle_beta   90.00
_cell.angle_gamma   90.00
#
_symmetry.space_group_name_H-M   'P 1'
#
loop_
_entity.id
_entity.type
_entity.pdbx_description
1 polymer ?
#
loop_
_entity_poly.entity_id
_entity_poly.type
_entity_poly.pdbx_seq_one_letter_code
_entity_poly.pdbx_strand_id
1 'polypeptide(L)'
;MRLAYNGLLKFMAWRFLGQRADYYEYLSCLLTGAQGRVTLKEIFERDADRYGSRTARGCLSAYWARRYQLTGGDVSETWRLHFPASECVVIRAAQRSGNQPLVKSLHDLAHACRLINSARNMMWSGLLPALIAVLVLLGMTIAMPLFTAPRLQQVFSNLPPEYYGSTAGTLFAFAGHIAQFWWLVPLVLSLIVWLVLWSFSNLVGAFRALLDASLLWRFYRLVQTMRFLAVLVVLLEAGGKGSVQLRTALEALRTGSTRWMEDHLCRMLARIDAGVVGVRSLDTGLLDQDLIWYLEDMTMARSLAEALVLTRTRLEQQMLGTVRLQVAGLRWSVLLTCAIGLLALGIWHYAAIDDLRRALMVYYSAY
;
A
#
# COMPACT_ATOMS: atom_id res chain seq x y z
N MET A 1 -21.39 0.09 -26.25
CA MET A 1 -21.92 -0.75 -25.18
C MET A 1 -20.88 -1.67 -24.50
N ARG A 2 -20.07 -2.47 -25.21
CA ARG A 2 -19.04 -3.35 -24.61
C ARG A 2 -17.95 -2.62 -23.80
N LEU A 3 -17.49 -1.44 -24.21
CA LEU A 3 -16.46 -0.66 -23.51
C LEU A 3 -16.98 -0.08 -22.18
N ALA A 4 -18.22 0.42 -22.15
CA ALA A 4 -18.86 0.93 -20.92
C ALA A 4 -19.14 -0.20 -19.92
N TYR A 5 -19.54 -1.39 -20.39
CA TYR A 5 -19.73 -2.57 -19.56
C TYR A 5 -18.42 -3.07 -18.93
N ASN A 6 -17.32 -3.07 -19.69
CA ASN A 6 -16.00 -3.42 -19.16
C ASN A 6 -15.47 -2.39 -18.15
N GLY A 7 -15.79 -1.11 -18.32
CA GLY A 7 -15.47 -0.06 -17.34
C GLY A 7 -16.23 -0.24 -16.03
N LEU A 8 -17.51 -0.53 -16.12
CA LEU A 8 -18.37 -0.82 -14.96
C LEU A 8 -17.88 -2.06 -14.18
N LEU A 9 -17.55 -3.14 -14.89
CA LEU A 9 -17.01 -4.35 -14.26
C LEU A 9 -15.68 -4.10 -13.56
N LYS A 10 -14.78 -3.32 -14.14
CA LYS A 10 -13.51 -2.94 -13.49
C LYS A 10 -13.74 -2.10 -12.23
N PHE A 11 -14.69 -1.17 -12.27
CA PHE A 11 -15.05 -0.39 -11.10
C PHE A 11 -15.66 -1.25 -10.00
N MET A 12 -16.60 -2.16 -10.36
CA MET A 12 -17.18 -3.12 -9.42
C MET A 12 -16.13 -4.07 -8.85
N ALA A 13 -15.18 -4.53 -9.66
CA ALA A 13 -14.05 -5.35 -9.21
C ALA A 13 -13.17 -4.60 -8.22
N TRP A 14 -12.82 -3.34 -8.49
CA TRP A 14 -12.05 -2.50 -7.58
C TRP A 14 -12.76 -2.33 -6.22
N ARG A 15 -14.06 -2.08 -6.24
CA ARG A 15 -14.89 -1.98 -5.02
C ARG A 15 -14.95 -3.31 -4.27
N PHE A 16 -15.00 -4.44 -4.99
CA PHE A 16 -15.05 -5.78 -4.41
C PHE A 16 -13.70 -6.24 -3.81
N LEU A 17 -12.57 -5.67 -4.26
CA LEU A 17 -11.25 -6.04 -3.72
C LEU A 17 -11.14 -5.89 -2.19
N GLY A 18 -11.89 -4.99 -1.59
CA GLY A 18 -11.96 -4.85 -0.12
C GLY A 18 -12.67 -6.00 0.58
N GLN A 19 -13.61 -6.67 -0.10
CA GLN A 19 -14.46 -7.73 0.44
C GLN A 19 -13.95 -9.14 0.07
N ARG A 20 -12.86 -9.25 -0.70
CA ARG A 20 -12.38 -10.53 -1.23
C ARG A 20 -11.96 -11.52 -0.14
N ALA A 21 -11.43 -11.03 1.00
CA ALA A 21 -11.03 -11.89 2.11
C ALA A 21 -12.22 -12.67 2.66
N ASP A 22 -13.33 -11.98 2.90
CA ASP A 22 -14.56 -12.58 3.41
C ASP A 22 -15.20 -13.49 2.36
N TYR A 23 -15.02 -13.14 1.07
CA TYR A 23 -15.52 -13.99 -0.02
C TYR A 23 -14.72 -15.29 -0.15
N TYR A 24 -13.41 -15.26 -0.02
CA TYR A 24 -12.60 -16.49 -0.02
C TYR A 24 -12.93 -17.39 1.16
N GLU A 25 -13.12 -16.83 2.35
CA GLU A 25 -13.54 -17.61 3.51
C GLU A 25 -14.93 -18.19 3.32
N TYR A 26 -15.89 -17.41 2.84
CA TYR A 26 -17.24 -17.89 2.51
C TYR A 26 -17.18 -19.08 1.55
N LEU A 27 -16.38 -18.97 0.47
CA LEU A 27 -16.23 -20.09 -0.48
C LEU A 27 -15.54 -21.30 0.16
N SER A 28 -14.49 -21.11 0.97
CA SER A 28 -13.83 -22.23 1.64
C SER A 28 -14.77 -22.96 2.60
N CYS A 29 -15.54 -22.23 3.39
CA CYS A 29 -16.54 -22.81 4.30
C CYS A 29 -17.65 -23.57 3.55
N LEU A 30 -18.18 -22.99 2.45
CA LEU A 30 -19.20 -23.64 1.65
C LEU A 30 -18.70 -24.92 0.99
N LEU A 31 -17.51 -24.88 0.38
CA LEU A 31 -16.95 -26.05 -0.31
C LEU A 31 -16.58 -27.16 0.68
N THR A 32 -16.14 -26.81 1.91
CA THR A 32 -15.91 -27.77 2.99
C THR A 32 -17.22 -28.45 3.41
N GLY A 33 -18.27 -27.67 3.65
CA GLY A 33 -19.55 -28.19 4.13
C GLY A 33 -20.32 -28.97 3.06
N ALA A 34 -20.19 -28.56 1.80
CA ALA A 34 -20.92 -29.16 0.70
C ALA A 34 -20.37 -30.52 0.24
N GLN A 35 -19.15 -30.89 0.61
CA GLN A 35 -18.51 -32.18 0.26
C GLN A 35 -18.68 -32.58 -1.23
N GLY A 36 -18.58 -31.61 -2.13
CA GLY A 36 -18.75 -31.81 -3.57
C GLY A 36 -20.20 -31.81 -4.09
N ARG A 37 -21.20 -31.62 -3.23
CA ARG A 37 -22.64 -31.55 -3.63
C ARG A 37 -23.01 -30.21 -4.29
N VAL A 38 -22.22 -29.18 -4.11
CA VAL A 38 -22.45 -27.82 -4.67
C VAL A 38 -21.27 -27.44 -5.52
N THR A 39 -21.53 -27.03 -6.74
CA THR A 39 -20.51 -26.55 -7.67
C THR A 39 -20.26 -25.05 -7.49
N LEU A 40 -19.04 -24.59 -7.81
CA LEU A 40 -18.72 -23.15 -7.80
C LEU A 40 -19.65 -22.36 -8.73
N LYS A 41 -20.09 -22.95 -9.84
CA LYS A 41 -21.07 -22.33 -10.74
C LYS A 41 -22.37 -22.01 -10.01
N GLU A 42 -22.95 -22.98 -9.33
CA GLU A 42 -24.18 -22.81 -8.56
C GLU A 42 -24.03 -21.75 -7.46
N ILE A 43 -22.84 -21.67 -6.84
CA ILE A 43 -22.57 -20.62 -5.86
C ILE A 43 -22.58 -19.25 -6.53
N PHE A 44 -21.95 -19.10 -7.71
CA PHE A 44 -21.96 -17.85 -8.45
C PHE A 44 -23.36 -17.44 -8.92
N GLU A 45 -24.15 -18.37 -9.42
CA GLU A 45 -25.54 -18.15 -9.82
C GLU A 45 -26.40 -17.72 -8.62
N ARG A 46 -26.31 -18.43 -7.51
CA ARG A 46 -27.00 -18.08 -6.27
C ARG A 46 -26.62 -16.71 -5.72
N ASP A 47 -25.34 -16.37 -5.77
CA ASP A 47 -24.86 -15.04 -5.37
C ASP A 47 -25.38 -13.95 -6.31
N ALA A 48 -25.43 -14.20 -7.61
CA ALA A 48 -26.00 -13.27 -8.58
C ALA A 48 -27.47 -12.97 -8.31
N ASP A 49 -28.25 -14.00 -8.03
CA ASP A 49 -29.69 -13.89 -7.74
C ASP A 49 -29.94 -13.17 -6.40
N ARG A 50 -29.19 -13.51 -5.35
CA ARG A 50 -29.35 -12.92 -4.01
C ARG A 50 -28.95 -11.46 -3.93
N TYR A 51 -27.81 -11.12 -4.51
CA TYR A 51 -27.24 -9.78 -4.37
C TYR A 51 -27.65 -8.82 -5.50
N GLY A 52 -28.18 -9.34 -6.61
CA GLY A 52 -28.70 -8.57 -7.74
C GLY A 52 -27.63 -7.76 -8.49
N SER A 53 -28.03 -7.17 -9.60
CA SER A 53 -27.13 -6.44 -10.50
C SER A 53 -26.66 -5.08 -9.97
N ARG A 54 -27.23 -4.57 -8.87
CA ARG A 54 -26.86 -3.28 -8.28
C ARG A 54 -25.67 -3.37 -7.33
N THR A 55 -25.34 -4.55 -6.83
CA THR A 55 -24.20 -4.75 -5.93
C THR A 55 -22.97 -5.23 -6.70
N ALA A 56 -21.77 -4.89 -6.19
CA ALA A 56 -20.52 -5.36 -6.80
C ALA A 56 -20.46 -6.90 -6.82
N ARG A 57 -20.85 -7.56 -5.71
CA ARG A 57 -20.88 -9.02 -5.58
C ARG A 57 -21.81 -9.67 -6.58
N GLY A 58 -23.06 -9.22 -6.68
CA GLY A 58 -24.04 -9.81 -7.59
C GLY A 58 -23.67 -9.61 -9.07
N CYS A 59 -23.21 -8.40 -9.43
CA CYS A 59 -22.80 -8.11 -10.81
C CYS A 59 -21.60 -8.97 -11.24
N LEU A 60 -20.58 -9.10 -10.36
CA LEU A 60 -19.41 -9.93 -10.63
C LEU A 60 -19.76 -11.42 -10.64
N SER A 61 -20.60 -11.89 -9.72
CA SER A 61 -21.02 -13.30 -9.66
C SER A 61 -21.79 -13.72 -10.91
N ALA A 62 -22.67 -12.86 -11.44
CA ALA A 62 -23.34 -13.08 -12.72
C ALA A 62 -22.35 -13.18 -13.89
N TYR A 63 -21.31 -12.35 -13.90
CA TYR A 63 -20.24 -12.46 -14.89
C TYR A 63 -19.42 -13.74 -14.71
N TRP A 64 -19.05 -14.10 -13.47
CA TRP A 64 -18.25 -15.29 -13.17
C TRP A 64 -19.00 -16.58 -13.48
N ALA A 65 -20.30 -16.67 -13.21
CA ALA A 65 -21.11 -17.84 -13.56
C ALA A 65 -21.04 -18.16 -15.06
N ARG A 66 -21.20 -17.13 -15.90
CA ARG A 66 -21.08 -17.28 -17.37
C ARG A 66 -19.66 -17.61 -17.81
N ARG A 67 -18.67 -16.90 -17.24
CA ARG A 67 -17.27 -17.07 -17.60
C ARG A 67 -16.75 -18.45 -17.21
N TYR A 68 -17.12 -18.94 -16.05
CA TYR A 68 -16.74 -20.26 -15.51
C TYR A 68 -17.13 -21.40 -16.46
N GLN A 69 -18.30 -21.33 -17.08
CA GLN A 69 -18.71 -22.29 -18.11
C GLN A 69 -17.82 -22.19 -19.36
N LEU A 70 -17.55 -20.98 -19.83
CA LEU A 70 -16.74 -20.76 -21.04
C LEU A 70 -15.28 -21.17 -20.85
N THR A 71 -14.77 -21.16 -19.61
CA THR A 71 -13.38 -21.54 -19.29
C THR A 71 -13.25 -23.01 -18.88
N GLY A 72 -14.29 -23.83 -19.08
CA GLY A 72 -14.25 -25.25 -18.72
C GLY A 72 -14.11 -25.52 -17.22
N GLY A 73 -14.59 -24.61 -16.38
CA GLY A 73 -14.51 -24.75 -14.91
C GLY A 73 -13.21 -24.25 -14.29
N ASP A 74 -12.35 -23.54 -15.03
CA ASP A 74 -11.13 -22.93 -14.47
C ASP A 74 -11.47 -21.62 -13.70
N VAL A 75 -11.34 -21.67 -12.37
CA VAL A 75 -11.59 -20.54 -11.47
C VAL A 75 -10.58 -19.42 -11.71
N SER A 76 -9.32 -19.76 -11.92
CA SER A 76 -8.23 -18.80 -12.14
C SER A 76 -8.48 -17.97 -13.40
N GLU A 77 -8.86 -18.61 -14.51
CA GLU A 77 -9.19 -17.89 -15.75
C GLU A 77 -10.49 -17.07 -15.61
N THR A 78 -11.45 -17.56 -14.82
CA THR A 78 -12.69 -16.85 -14.53
C THR A 78 -12.40 -15.54 -13.79
N TRP A 79 -11.47 -15.54 -12.86
CA TRP A 79 -11.14 -14.41 -11.99
C TRP A 79 -9.98 -13.51 -12.48
N ARG A 80 -9.28 -13.90 -13.52
CA ARG A 80 -8.06 -13.25 -14.03
C ARG A 80 -8.17 -11.72 -14.23
N LEU A 81 -9.36 -11.22 -14.58
CA LEU A 81 -9.57 -9.78 -14.82
C LEU A 81 -9.93 -8.99 -13.55
N HIS A 82 -10.31 -9.68 -12.47
CA HIS A 82 -10.92 -9.07 -11.29
C HIS A 82 -10.09 -9.25 -10.02
N PHE A 83 -9.21 -10.24 -9.99
CA PHE A 83 -8.34 -10.55 -8.85
C PHE A 83 -6.86 -10.39 -9.23
N PRO A 84 -5.97 -10.17 -8.23
CA PRO A 84 -4.54 -10.11 -8.47
C PRO A 84 -4.00 -11.37 -9.13
N ALA A 85 -3.06 -11.20 -10.07
CA ALA A 85 -2.50 -12.32 -10.81
C ALA A 85 -1.85 -13.37 -9.90
N SER A 86 -1.17 -12.94 -8.82
CA SER A 86 -0.57 -13.85 -7.83
C SER A 86 -1.59 -14.76 -7.15
N GLU A 87 -2.76 -14.24 -6.80
CA GLU A 87 -3.84 -15.03 -6.18
C GLU A 87 -4.43 -16.03 -7.20
N CYS A 88 -4.59 -15.61 -8.46
CA CYS A 88 -5.05 -16.50 -9.53
C CYS A 88 -4.07 -17.67 -9.79
N VAL A 89 -2.76 -17.44 -9.68
CA VAL A 89 -1.74 -18.50 -9.82
C VAL A 89 -1.89 -19.54 -8.71
N VAL A 90 -2.08 -19.11 -7.46
CA VAL A 90 -2.33 -20.01 -6.31
C VAL A 90 -3.58 -20.86 -6.55
N ILE A 91 -4.68 -20.21 -6.91
CA ILE A 91 -5.98 -20.87 -7.11
C ILE A 91 -5.88 -21.89 -8.24
N ARG A 92 -5.18 -21.57 -9.33
CA ARG A 92 -4.93 -22.50 -10.43
C ARG A 92 -4.15 -23.73 -9.99
N ALA A 93 -3.04 -23.53 -9.26
CA ALA A 93 -2.23 -24.63 -8.76
C ALA A 93 -3.04 -25.54 -7.81
N ALA A 94 -3.76 -24.93 -6.88
CA ALA A 94 -4.57 -25.63 -5.91
C ALA A 94 -5.74 -26.39 -6.57
N GLN A 95 -6.41 -25.78 -7.55
CA GLN A 95 -7.49 -26.42 -8.30
C GLN A 95 -7.02 -27.65 -9.07
N ARG A 96 -5.82 -27.62 -9.66
CA ARG A 96 -5.21 -28.76 -10.34
C ARG A 96 -4.87 -29.92 -9.39
N SER A 97 -4.57 -29.58 -8.13
CA SER A 97 -4.25 -30.58 -7.08
C SER A 97 -5.49 -31.20 -6.44
N GLY A 98 -6.70 -30.66 -6.72
CA GLY A 98 -7.98 -31.18 -6.25
C GLY A 98 -8.77 -30.23 -5.35
N ASN A 99 -9.94 -30.72 -4.87
CA ASN A 99 -10.84 -29.86 -4.07
C ASN A 99 -10.28 -29.50 -2.69
N GLN A 100 -9.67 -30.44 -1.97
CA GLN A 100 -9.13 -30.17 -0.63
C GLN A 100 -8.03 -29.11 -0.65
N PRO A 101 -7.01 -29.17 -1.55
CA PRO A 101 -6.02 -28.11 -1.70
C PRO A 101 -6.65 -26.77 -2.10
N LEU A 102 -7.68 -26.75 -2.94
CA LEU A 102 -8.39 -25.53 -3.32
C LEU A 102 -9.04 -24.86 -2.11
N VAL A 103 -9.76 -25.62 -1.30
CA VAL A 103 -10.43 -25.14 -0.07
C VAL A 103 -9.39 -24.59 0.92
N LYS A 104 -8.30 -25.32 1.16
CA LYS A 104 -7.19 -24.88 2.02
C LYS A 104 -6.60 -23.57 1.49
N SER A 105 -6.32 -23.47 0.19
CA SER A 105 -5.76 -22.29 -0.43
C SER A 105 -6.68 -21.07 -0.34
N LEU A 106 -7.98 -21.23 -0.50
CA LEU A 106 -8.95 -20.16 -0.32
C LEU A 106 -8.96 -19.67 1.13
N HIS A 107 -8.91 -20.58 2.11
CA HIS A 107 -8.81 -20.22 3.52
C HIS A 107 -7.53 -19.45 3.84
N ASP A 108 -6.37 -19.94 3.34
CA ASP A 108 -5.07 -19.29 3.52
C ASP A 108 -5.00 -17.91 2.87
N LEU A 109 -5.58 -17.76 1.66
CA LEU A 109 -5.71 -16.47 0.99
C LEU A 109 -6.63 -15.51 1.76
N ALA A 110 -7.74 -16.00 2.33
CA ALA A 110 -8.63 -15.19 3.17
C ALA A 110 -7.87 -14.65 4.38
N HIS A 111 -7.14 -15.51 5.08
CA HIS A 111 -6.34 -15.14 6.24
C HIS A 111 -5.25 -14.10 5.88
N ALA A 112 -4.47 -14.34 4.83
CA ALA A 112 -3.44 -13.41 4.36
C ALA A 112 -4.04 -12.05 3.96
N CYS A 113 -5.17 -12.03 3.24
CA CYS A 113 -5.86 -10.80 2.86
C CYS A 113 -6.37 -10.02 4.08
N ARG A 114 -6.91 -10.70 5.11
CA ARG A 114 -7.34 -10.05 6.36
C ARG A 114 -6.19 -9.40 7.10
N LEU A 115 -5.08 -10.09 7.23
CA LEU A 115 -3.88 -9.54 7.87
C LEU A 115 -3.38 -8.28 7.14
N ILE A 116 -3.28 -8.34 5.82
CA ILE A 116 -2.88 -7.20 4.98
C ILE A 116 -3.87 -6.04 5.14
N ASN A 117 -5.18 -6.32 5.14
CA ASN A 117 -6.21 -5.30 5.34
C ASN A 117 -6.14 -4.69 6.75
N SER A 118 -5.91 -5.51 7.78
CA SER A 118 -5.74 -5.04 9.17
C SER A 118 -4.51 -4.15 9.32
N ALA A 119 -3.37 -4.54 8.75
CA ALA A 119 -2.16 -3.73 8.74
C ALA A 119 -2.36 -2.42 7.97
N ARG A 120 -3.03 -2.45 6.82
CA ARG A 120 -3.37 -1.26 6.03
C ARG A 120 -4.31 -0.32 6.80
N ASN A 121 -5.34 -0.85 7.43
CA ASN A 121 -6.28 -0.05 8.22
C ASN A 121 -5.58 0.58 9.43
N MET A 122 -4.69 -0.16 10.10
CA MET A 122 -3.88 0.36 11.20
C MET A 122 -2.95 1.49 10.73
N MET A 123 -2.37 1.36 9.55
CA MET A 123 -1.54 2.41 8.94
C MET A 123 -2.37 3.66 8.63
N TRP A 124 -3.52 3.52 7.94
CA TRP A 124 -4.38 4.64 7.59
C TRP A 124 -4.96 5.34 8.81
N SER A 125 -5.54 4.61 9.75
CA SER A 125 -6.10 5.18 10.98
C SER A 125 -5.04 5.85 11.85
N GLY A 126 -3.84 5.28 11.88
CA GLY A 126 -2.74 5.83 12.66
C GLY A 126 -2.10 7.08 12.04
N LEU A 127 -2.07 7.20 10.70
CA LEU A 127 -1.48 8.35 9.99
C LEU A 127 -2.50 9.48 9.71
N LEU A 128 -3.80 9.21 9.80
CA LEU A 128 -4.84 10.20 9.52
C LEU A 128 -4.69 11.50 10.36
N PRO A 129 -4.43 11.46 11.68
CA PRO A 129 -4.20 12.69 12.45
C PRO A 129 -2.99 13.48 11.98
N ALA A 130 -1.90 12.80 11.61
CA ALA A 130 -0.70 13.43 11.06
C ALA A 130 -0.98 14.11 9.71
N LEU A 131 -1.75 13.46 8.84
CA LEU A 131 -2.18 14.04 7.56
C LEU A 131 -3.02 15.31 7.77
N ILE A 132 -3.96 15.28 8.71
CA ILE A 132 -4.77 16.46 9.06
C ILE A 132 -3.87 17.59 9.56
N ALA A 133 -2.90 17.31 10.44
CA ALA A 133 -1.97 18.31 10.94
C ALA A 133 -1.12 18.96 9.84
N VAL A 134 -0.65 18.16 8.87
CA VAL A 134 0.07 18.67 7.69
C VAL A 134 -0.82 19.57 6.84
N LEU A 135 -2.09 19.19 6.62
CA LEU A 135 -3.05 20.01 5.87
C LEU A 135 -3.36 21.32 6.58
N VAL A 136 -3.46 21.30 7.91
CA VAL A 136 -3.66 22.52 8.72
C VAL A 136 -2.43 23.43 8.62
N LEU A 137 -1.23 22.90 8.80
CA LEU A 137 0.01 23.67 8.66
C LEU A 137 0.11 24.30 7.27
N LEU A 138 -0.13 23.52 6.22
CA LEU A 138 -0.12 23.97 4.83
C LEU A 138 -1.17 25.07 4.59
N GLY A 139 -2.40 24.83 5.06
CA GLY A 139 -3.48 25.79 4.96
C GLY A 139 -3.16 27.10 5.65
N MET A 140 -2.56 27.07 6.86
CA MET A 140 -2.14 28.27 7.57
C MET A 140 -0.97 28.98 6.86
N THR A 141 -0.01 28.23 6.33
CA THR A 141 1.11 28.80 5.57
C THR A 141 0.66 29.54 4.30
N ILE A 142 -0.44 29.10 3.69
CA ILE A 142 -1.03 29.75 2.51
C ILE A 142 -2.01 30.86 2.92
N ALA A 143 -2.87 30.61 3.91
CA ALA A 143 -3.92 31.55 4.31
C ALA A 143 -3.34 32.86 4.92
N MET A 144 -2.27 32.72 5.70
CA MET A 144 -1.64 33.87 6.36
C MET A 144 -1.17 34.94 5.36
N PRO A 145 -0.38 34.64 4.31
CA PRO A 145 -0.01 35.62 3.31
C PRO A 145 -1.22 36.17 2.52
N LEU A 146 -2.15 35.32 2.15
CA LEU A 146 -3.28 35.74 1.30
C LEU A 146 -4.30 36.63 2.02
N PHE A 147 -4.54 36.40 3.32
CA PHE A 147 -5.56 37.14 4.05
C PHE A 147 -5.01 38.16 5.01
N THR A 148 -3.88 37.87 5.70
CA THR A 148 -3.38 38.74 6.76
C THR A 148 -2.43 39.80 6.22
N ALA A 149 -1.57 39.48 5.27
CA ALA A 149 -0.64 40.45 4.71
C ALA A 149 -1.33 41.64 4.03
N PRO A 150 -2.39 41.48 3.20
CA PRO A 150 -3.10 42.62 2.63
C PRO A 150 -3.80 43.50 3.70
N ARG A 151 -4.34 42.87 4.75
CA ARG A 151 -4.94 43.61 5.87
C ARG A 151 -3.90 44.41 6.64
N LEU A 152 -2.73 43.85 6.89
CA LEU A 152 -1.64 44.61 7.51
C LEU A 152 -1.21 45.80 6.65
N GLN A 153 -1.08 45.62 5.34
CA GLN A 153 -0.77 46.70 4.41
C GLN A 153 -1.83 47.83 4.45
N GLN A 154 -3.11 47.46 4.56
CA GLN A 154 -4.18 48.45 4.70
C GLN A 154 -4.10 49.23 6.03
N VAL A 155 -3.86 48.54 7.15
CA VAL A 155 -3.76 49.16 8.49
C VAL A 155 -2.52 50.05 8.57
N PHE A 156 -1.43 49.69 7.96
CA PHE A 156 -0.17 50.43 7.94
C PHE A 156 0.04 51.21 6.62
N SER A 157 -1.00 51.56 5.90
CA SER A 157 -0.95 52.26 4.61
C SER A 157 -0.25 53.61 4.65
N ASN A 158 -0.26 54.25 5.83
CA ASN A 158 0.39 55.57 6.05
C ASN A 158 1.94 55.46 6.22
N LEU A 159 2.46 54.23 6.35
CA LEU A 159 3.89 54.01 6.51
C LEU A 159 4.53 53.72 5.14
N PRO A 160 5.51 54.54 4.68
CA PRO A 160 6.21 54.28 3.43
C PRO A 160 6.95 52.92 3.48
N PRO A 161 7.01 52.19 2.38
CA PRO A 161 7.70 50.86 2.35
C PRO A 161 9.20 50.89 2.75
N GLU A 162 9.83 52.03 2.61
CA GLU A 162 11.23 52.27 2.99
C GLU A 162 11.47 52.13 4.50
N TYR A 163 10.44 52.31 5.32
CA TYR A 163 10.48 52.17 6.78
C TYR A 163 10.12 50.78 7.28
N TYR A 164 9.78 49.87 6.39
CA TYR A 164 9.47 48.48 6.81
C TYR A 164 10.69 47.79 7.38
N GLY A 165 10.57 47.22 8.57
CA GLY A 165 11.64 46.41 9.16
C GLY A 165 11.88 45.12 8.36
N SER A 166 12.99 44.47 8.63
CA SER A 166 13.42 43.29 7.89
C SER A 166 12.40 42.12 7.95
N THR A 167 11.75 41.93 9.10
CA THR A 167 10.77 40.84 9.30
C THR A 167 9.44 41.13 8.59
N ALA A 168 8.99 42.38 8.59
CA ALA A 168 7.81 42.80 7.84
C ALA A 168 8.06 42.73 6.32
N GLY A 169 9.23 43.16 5.86
CA GLY A 169 9.64 43.07 4.46
C GLY A 169 9.70 41.63 3.94
N THR A 170 10.25 40.71 4.72
CA THR A 170 10.27 39.27 4.35
C THR A 170 8.86 38.66 4.34
N LEU A 171 7.95 39.05 5.26
CA LEU A 171 6.57 38.59 5.27
C LEU A 171 5.83 39.03 4.00
N PHE A 172 5.96 40.32 3.60
CA PHE A 172 5.29 40.81 2.40
C PHE A 172 5.88 40.24 1.12
N ALA A 173 7.22 40.07 1.03
CA ALA A 173 7.82 39.35 -0.10
C ALA A 173 7.32 37.89 -0.23
N PHE A 174 7.27 37.19 0.89
CA PHE A 174 6.74 35.85 0.95
C PHE A 174 5.25 35.81 0.54
N ALA A 175 4.44 36.76 1.01
CA ALA A 175 3.06 36.89 0.65
C ALA A 175 2.88 37.10 -0.87
N GLY A 176 3.69 37.95 -1.47
CA GLY A 176 3.70 38.18 -2.93
C GLY A 176 4.01 36.90 -3.72
N HIS A 177 5.02 36.14 -3.29
CA HIS A 177 5.36 34.86 -3.92
C HIS A 177 4.24 33.83 -3.78
N ILE A 178 3.64 33.69 -2.59
CA ILE A 178 2.52 32.77 -2.38
C ILE A 178 1.30 33.21 -3.20
N ALA A 179 0.96 34.49 -3.25
CA ALA A 179 -0.17 34.99 -4.04
C ALA A 179 -0.02 34.67 -5.53
N GLN A 180 1.21 34.71 -6.04
CA GLN A 180 1.50 34.38 -7.44
C GLN A 180 1.57 32.89 -7.71
N PHE A 181 2.11 32.06 -6.79
CA PHE A 181 2.48 30.67 -7.02
C PHE A 181 1.71 29.68 -6.13
N TRP A 182 0.60 30.06 -5.48
CA TRP A 182 -0.14 29.18 -4.57
C TRP A 182 -0.57 27.85 -5.22
N TRP A 183 -0.84 27.84 -6.52
CA TRP A 183 -1.21 26.66 -7.30
C TRP A 183 -0.06 25.66 -7.47
N LEU A 184 1.20 26.08 -7.33
CA LEU A 184 2.35 25.18 -7.35
C LEU A 184 2.38 24.25 -6.14
N VAL A 185 1.88 24.68 -5.00
CA VAL A 185 1.89 23.88 -3.77
C VAL A 185 1.10 22.57 -3.92
N PRO A 186 -0.18 22.59 -4.33
CA PRO A 186 -0.93 21.35 -4.57
C PRO A 186 -0.36 20.54 -5.75
N LEU A 187 0.21 21.20 -6.77
CA LEU A 187 0.85 20.52 -7.89
C LEU A 187 2.08 19.73 -7.43
N VAL A 188 3.00 20.36 -6.68
CA VAL A 188 4.22 19.71 -6.16
C VAL A 188 3.84 18.58 -5.19
N LEU A 189 2.87 18.80 -4.31
CA LEU A 189 2.38 17.77 -3.40
C LEU A 189 1.82 16.56 -4.15
N SER A 190 0.99 16.82 -5.17
CA SER A 190 0.44 15.76 -6.05
C SER A 190 1.54 14.99 -6.77
N LEU A 191 2.56 15.69 -7.27
CA LEU A 191 3.71 15.08 -7.94
C LEU A 191 4.52 14.20 -6.97
N ILE A 192 4.76 14.66 -5.73
CA ILE A 192 5.46 13.89 -4.70
C ILE A 192 4.66 12.61 -4.38
N VAL A 193 3.36 12.73 -4.14
CA VAL A 193 2.49 11.56 -3.88
C VAL A 193 2.53 10.59 -5.05
N TRP A 194 2.43 11.08 -6.27
CA TRP A 194 2.52 10.25 -7.48
C TRP A 194 3.88 9.54 -7.60
N LEU A 195 4.99 10.25 -7.37
CA LEU A 195 6.34 9.67 -7.39
C LEU A 195 6.52 8.59 -6.31
N VAL A 196 6.00 8.80 -5.10
CA VAL A 196 6.04 7.81 -4.02
C VAL A 196 5.24 6.56 -4.40
N LEU A 197 4.02 6.72 -4.91
CA LEU A 197 3.19 5.60 -5.34
C LEU A 197 3.81 4.83 -6.51
N TRP A 198 4.37 5.54 -7.49
CA TRP A 198 5.07 4.95 -8.62
C TRP A 198 6.34 4.20 -8.18
N SER A 199 7.06 4.74 -7.21
CA SER A 199 8.30 4.17 -6.64
C SER A 199 8.07 2.79 -6.03
N PHE A 200 6.92 2.52 -5.39
CA PHE A 200 6.66 1.24 -4.71
C PHE A 200 6.79 0.04 -5.63
N SER A 201 6.28 0.13 -6.84
CA SER A 201 6.20 -0.99 -7.78
C SER A 201 7.29 -1.01 -8.85
N ASN A 202 7.92 0.15 -9.14
CA ASN A 202 8.80 0.29 -10.29
C ASN A 202 10.27 0.52 -9.94
N LEU A 203 10.56 1.07 -8.75
CA LEU A 203 11.92 1.40 -8.37
C LEU A 203 12.69 0.14 -7.99
N VAL A 204 13.87 -0.05 -8.62
CA VAL A 204 14.78 -1.19 -8.43
C VAL A 204 16.20 -0.65 -8.24
N GLY A 205 17.08 -1.40 -7.57
CA GLY A 205 18.50 -1.09 -7.42
C GLY A 205 18.90 -0.57 -6.04
N ALA A 206 20.13 -0.07 -5.90
CA ALA A 206 20.73 0.32 -4.61
C ALA A 206 19.95 1.43 -3.89
N PHE A 207 19.42 2.40 -4.65
CA PHE A 207 18.60 3.48 -4.08
C PHE A 207 17.31 2.94 -3.44
N ARG A 208 16.71 1.90 -4.04
CA ARG A 208 15.54 1.23 -3.46
C ARG A 208 15.89 0.53 -2.15
N ALA A 209 17.06 -0.14 -2.08
CA ALA A 209 17.50 -0.80 -0.86
C ALA A 209 17.66 0.19 0.31
N LEU A 210 18.12 1.42 0.04
CA LEU A 210 18.16 2.49 1.03
C LEU A 210 16.77 2.93 1.47
N LEU A 211 15.84 3.08 0.53
CA LEU A 211 14.46 3.45 0.83
C LEU A 211 13.70 2.36 1.61
N ASP A 212 14.02 1.07 1.41
CA ASP A 212 13.41 -0.04 2.12
C ASP A 212 13.67 -0.01 3.65
N ALA A 213 14.62 0.79 4.12
CA ALA A 213 14.79 1.12 5.53
C ALA A 213 13.70 2.08 6.04
N SER A 214 13.09 2.88 5.17
CA SER A 214 12.03 3.83 5.54
C SER A 214 10.67 3.15 5.68
N LEU A 215 9.79 3.73 6.51
CA LEU A 215 8.55 3.12 6.99
C LEU A 215 7.61 2.66 5.85
N LEU A 216 7.35 3.53 4.87
CA LEU A 216 6.40 3.25 3.80
C LEU A 216 6.86 2.11 2.88
N TRP A 217 8.15 2.12 2.49
CA TRP A 217 8.74 1.10 1.63
C TRP A 217 8.93 -0.22 2.38
N ARG A 218 9.31 -0.17 3.66
CA ARG A 218 9.39 -1.35 4.53
C ARG A 218 8.02 -2.02 4.67
N PHE A 219 6.94 -1.25 4.85
CA PHE A 219 5.57 -1.78 4.87
C PHE A 219 5.21 -2.46 3.54
N TYR A 220 5.50 -1.82 2.40
CA TYR A 220 5.27 -2.42 1.09
C TYR A 220 6.04 -3.73 0.92
N ARG A 221 7.32 -3.76 1.29
CA ARG A 221 8.15 -4.97 1.27
C ARG A 221 7.51 -6.08 2.11
N LEU A 222 7.11 -5.79 3.34
CA LEU A 222 6.51 -6.73 4.26
C LEU A 222 5.22 -7.36 3.68
N VAL A 223 4.34 -6.55 3.10
CA VAL A 223 3.10 -7.01 2.43
C VAL A 223 3.43 -7.91 1.23
N GLN A 224 4.43 -7.56 0.43
CA GLN A 224 4.82 -8.36 -0.72
C GLN A 224 5.50 -9.68 -0.30
N THR A 225 6.31 -9.64 0.76
CA THR A 225 6.92 -10.86 1.35
C THR A 225 5.85 -11.82 1.85
N MET A 226 4.82 -11.33 2.55
CA MET A 226 3.71 -12.17 2.99
C MET A 226 2.97 -12.82 1.82
N ARG A 227 2.67 -12.05 0.78
CA ARG A 227 2.03 -12.58 -0.44
C ARG A 227 2.92 -13.63 -1.11
N PHE A 228 4.21 -13.34 -1.22
CA PHE A 228 5.20 -14.25 -1.79
C PHE A 228 5.24 -15.57 -1.03
N LEU A 229 5.41 -15.54 0.30
CA LEU A 229 5.43 -16.74 1.14
C LEU A 229 4.13 -17.52 1.06
N ALA A 230 2.98 -16.85 1.11
CA ALA A 230 1.67 -17.49 1.01
C ALA A 230 1.51 -18.27 -0.30
N VAL A 231 1.91 -17.67 -1.42
CA VAL A 231 1.84 -18.33 -2.74
C VAL A 231 2.88 -19.41 -2.87
N LEU A 232 4.12 -19.18 -2.43
CA LEU A 232 5.21 -20.13 -2.52
C LEU A 232 4.91 -21.42 -1.75
N VAL A 233 4.37 -21.30 -0.54
CA VAL A 233 3.95 -22.46 0.27
C VAL A 233 2.95 -23.33 -0.48
N VAL A 234 1.91 -22.73 -1.03
CA VAL A 234 0.87 -23.48 -1.77
C VAL A 234 1.44 -24.16 -3.02
N LEU A 235 2.33 -23.48 -3.75
CA LEU A 235 2.95 -24.06 -4.95
C LEU A 235 3.87 -25.22 -4.61
N LEU A 236 4.58 -25.16 -3.48
CA LEU A 236 5.44 -26.24 -3.03
C LEU A 236 4.66 -27.42 -2.46
N GLU A 237 3.55 -27.19 -1.76
CA GLU A 237 2.67 -28.25 -1.28
C GLU A 237 1.97 -28.98 -2.44
N ALA A 238 1.59 -28.27 -3.50
CA ALA A 238 0.87 -28.81 -4.65
C ALA A 238 1.74 -29.66 -5.58
N GLY A 239 3.04 -29.47 -5.58
CA GLY A 239 3.93 -29.97 -6.64
C GLY A 239 4.81 -31.19 -6.33
N GLY A 240 4.88 -31.79 -5.10
CA GLY A 240 5.75 -32.93 -4.72
C GLY A 240 7.13 -32.52 -4.15
N LYS A 241 8.20 -33.28 -4.25
CA LYS A 241 9.50 -33.03 -3.55
C LYS A 241 10.65 -32.64 -4.49
N GLY A 242 11.34 -31.49 -4.26
CA GLY A 242 12.62 -31.18 -4.85
C GLY A 242 12.92 -29.75 -5.29
N SER A 243 14.17 -29.44 -5.64
CA SER A 243 14.68 -28.13 -6.10
C SER A 243 14.06 -27.67 -7.44
N VAL A 244 13.69 -28.62 -8.30
CA VAL A 244 12.99 -28.35 -9.57
C VAL A 244 11.65 -27.64 -9.34
N GLN A 245 11.01 -27.92 -8.21
CA GLN A 245 9.74 -27.31 -7.84
C GLN A 245 9.88 -25.88 -7.37
N LEU A 246 10.92 -25.55 -6.58
CA LEU A 246 11.18 -24.19 -6.15
C LEU A 246 11.39 -23.31 -7.38
N ARG A 247 12.17 -23.77 -8.36
CA ARG A 247 12.37 -23.06 -9.62
C ARG A 247 11.05 -22.81 -10.36
N THR A 248 10.26 -23.87 -10.58
CA THR A 248 8.97 -23.79 -11.28
C THR A 248 7.98 -22.89 -10.54
N ALA A 249 7.97 -22.94 -9.20
CA ALA A 249 7.15 -22.06 -8.37
C ALA A 249 7.55 -20.58 -8.53
N LEU A 250 8.86 -20.27 -8.53
CA LEU A 250 9.37 -18.91 -8.72
C LEU A 250 9.09 -18.39 -10.14
N GLU A 251 9.21 -19.22 -11.17
CA GLU A 251 8.84 -18.88 -12.55
C GLU A 251 7.35 -18.59 -12.68
N ALA A 252 6.49 -19.37 -12.02
CA ALA A 252 5.06 -19.14 -11.99
C ALA A 252 4.70 -17.79 -11.30
N LEU A 253 5.40 -17.48 -10.20
CA LEU A 253 5.25 -16.22 -9.47
C LEU A 253 5.71 -15.00 -10.26
N ARG A 254 6.69 -15.15 -11.16
CA ARG A 254 7.18 -14.06 -12.00
C ARG A 254 6.11 -13.52 -12.95
N THR A 255 5.23 -14.39 -13.43
CA THR A 255 4.17 -14.02 -14.37
C THR A 255 3.14 -13.08 -13.69
N GLY A 256 3.17 -11.79 -14.05
CA GLY A 256 2.26 -10.77 -13.51
C GLY A 256 2.72 -10.12 -12.20
N SER A 257 3.98 -10.31 -11.81
CA SER A 257 4.60 -9.61 -10.69
C SER A 257 4.92 -8.15 -11.04
N THR A 258 5.07 -7.29 -10.01
CA THR A 258 5.57 -5.91 -10.19
C THR A 258 7.05 -5.92 -10.55
N ARG A 259 7.57 -4.88 -11.21
CA ARG A 259 9.00 -4.77 -11.59
C ARG A 259 9.93 -5.00 -10.41
N TRP A 260 9.60 -4.44 -9.25
CA TRP A 260 10.38 -4.64 -8.04
C TRP A 260 10.40 -6.12 -7.59
N MET A 261 9.25 -6.78 -7.58
CA MET A 261 9.16 -8.20 -7.22
C MET A 261 9.80 -9.10 -8.27
N GLU A 262 9.66 -8.76 -9.54
CA GLU A 262 10.28 -9.47 -10.65
C GLU A 262 11.81 -9.47 -10.54
N ASP A 263 12.43 -8.36 -10.14
CA ASP A 263 13.87 -8.27 -9.91
C ASP A 263 14.34 -9.23 -8.80
N HIS A 264 13.60 -9.29 -7.68
CA HIS A 264 13.89 -10.27 -6.63
C HIS A 264 13.76 -11.73 -7.12
N LEU A 265 12.70 -12.03 -7.87
CA LEU A 265 12.47 -13.37 -8.43
C LEU A 265 13.55 -13.74 -9.46
N CYS A 266 13.96 -12.82 -10.33
CA CYS A 266 15.05 -13.04 -11.26
C CYS A 266 16.39 -13.32 -10.54
N ARG A 267 16.67 -12.58 -9.45
CA ARG A 267 17.87 -12.84 -8.63
C ARG A 267 17.80 -14.19 -7.92
N MET A 268 16.63 -14.61 -7.42
CA MET A 268 16.45 -15.96 -6.84
C MET A 268 16.67 -17.05 -7.88
N LEU A 269 16.09 -16.91 -9.08
CA LEU A 269 16.28 -17.87 -10.19
C LEU A 269 17.74 -17.94 -10.63
N ALA A 270 18.42 -16.81 -10.78
CA ALA A 270 19.84 -16.77 -11.15
C ALA A 270 20.72 -17.47 -10.11
N ARG A 271 20.41 -17.37 -8.81
CA ARG A 271 21.12 -18.12 -7.76
C ARG A 271 20.87 -19.62 -7.85
N ILE A 272 19.64 -20.05 -8.15
CA ILE A 272 19.32 -21.47 -8.37
C ILE A 272 20.07 -21.99 -9.60
N ASP A 273 20.10 -21.22 -10.69
CA ASP A 273 20.82 -21.58 -11.91
C ASP A 273 22.34 -21.63 -11.70
N ALA A 274 22.87 -20.82 -10.76
CA ALA A 274 24.28 -20.89 -10.31
C ALA A 274 24.55 -22.05 -9.33
N GLY A 275 23.57 -22.92 -9.05
CA GLY A 275 23.76 -24.09 -8.17
C GLY A 275 23.53 -23.82 -6.69
N VAL A 276 23.05 -22.62 -6.29
CA VAL A 276 22.72 -22.35 -4.89
C VAL A 276 21.38 -23.01 -4.55
N VAL A 277 21.42 -23.98 -3.63
CA VAL A 277 20.26 -24.81 -3.26
C VAL A 277 19.60 -24.30 -1.96
N GLY A 278 18.29 -24.48 -1.86
CA GLY A 278 17.53 -24.26 -0.62
C GLY A 278 17.32 -22.80 -0.25
N VAL A 279 17.37 -22.51 1.05
CA VAL A 279 17.03 -21.20 1.62
C VAL A 279 17.93 -20.08 1.10
N ARG A 280 19.21 -20.34 0.89
CA ARG A 280 20.17 -19.34 0.42
C ARG A 280 19.82 -18.76 -0.97
N SER A 281 19.09 -19.51 -1.79
CA SER A 281 18.59 -18.97 -3.06
C SER A 281 17.54 -17.86 -2.88
N LEU A 282 16.81 -17.86 -1.75
CA LEU A 282 15.77 -16.88 -1.42
C LEU A 282 16.32 -15.60 -0.79
N ASP A 283 17.61 -15.58 -0.38
CA ASP A 283 18.24 -14.42 0.24
C ASP A 283 18.59 -13.33 -0.79
N THR A 284 17.63 -12.53 -1.15
CA THR A 284 17.75 -11.39 -2.08
C THR A 284 17.42 -10.06 -1.43
N GLY A 285 17.25 -10.03 -0.09
CA GLY A 285 16.81 -8.86 0.66
C GLY A 285 15.28 -8.69 0.67
N LEU A 286 14.51 -9.63 0.10
CA LEU A 286 13.05 -9.66 0.21
C LEU A 286 12.62 -10.01 1.63
N LEU A 287 13.22 -11.06 2.20
CA LEU A 287 13.07 -11.43 3.61
C LEU A 287 14.12 -10.69 4.44
N ASP A 288 13.75 -10.28 5.66
CA ASP A 288 14.72 -9.76 6.62
C ASP A 288 15.70 -10.88 7.06
N GLN A 289 16.92 -10.50 7.42
CA GLN A 289 17.99 -11.44 7.75
C GLN A 289 17.59 -12.43 8.86
N ASP A 290 16.88 -11.94 9.88
CA ASP A 290 16.39 -12.79 10.97
C ASP A 290 15.41 -13.87 10.50
N LEU A 291 14.61 -13.58 9.47
CA LEU A 291 13.68 -14.54 8.86
C LEU A 291 14.42 -15.56 7.99
N ILE A 292 15.51 -15.15 7.33
CA ILE A 292 16.37 -16.08 6.55
C ILE A 292 17.03 -17.07 7.50
N TRP A 293 17.64 -16.59 8.59
CA TRP A 293 18.25 -17.47 9.59
C TRP A 293 17.23 -18.42 10.22
N TYR A 294 16.06 -17.91 10.59
CA TYR A 294 14.98 -18.75 11.10
C TYR A 294 14.55 -19.81 10.09
N LEU A 295 14.45 -19.46 8.82
CA LEU A 295 14.09 -20.39 7.75
C LEU A 295 15.20 -21.45 7.55
N GLU A 296 16.49 -21.08 7.61
CA GLU A 296 17.62 -21.99 7.57
C GLU A 296 17.55 -22.99 8.72
N ASP A 297 17.38 -22.53 9.96
CA ASP A 297 17.26 -23.39 11.13
C ASP A 297 16.09 -24.37 11.01
N MET A 298 14.93 -23.89 10.56
CA MET A 298 13.75 -24.75 10.40
C MET A 298 13.93 -25.79 9.30
N THR A 299 14.66 -25.50 8.23
CA THR A 299 14.93 -26.46 7.16
C THR A 299 15.91 -27.56 7.54
N MET A 300 16.70 -27.39 8.61
CA MET A 300 17.53 -28.47 9.15
C MET A 300 16.71 -29.60 9.77
N ALA A 301 15.54 -29.28 10.34
CA ALA A 301 14.69 -30.22 11.07
C ALA A 301 13.44 -30.64 10.28
N ARG A 302 13.06 -29.91 9.24
CA ARG A 302 11.78 -30.07 8.52
C ARG A 302 11.95 -29.90 7.02
N SER A 303 10.89 -30.23 6.27
CA SER A 303 10.84 -29.94 4.84
C SER A 303 10.82 -28.42 4.57
N LEU A 304 11.31 -27.99 3.40
CA LEU A 304 11.29 -26.58 3.00
C LEU A 304 9.87 -25.99 3.04
N ALA A 305 8.86 -26.75 2.62
CA ALA A 305 7.46 -26.31 2.65
C ALA A 305 6.98 -26.04 4.08
N GLU A 306 7.23 -26.96 5.01
CA GLU A 306 6.87 -26.77 6.44
C GLU A 306 7.63 -25.60 7.08
N ALA A 307 8.92 -25.46 6.79
CA ALA A 307 9.74 -24.35 7.26
C ALA A 307 9.22 -22.99 6.77
N LEU A 308 8.78 -22.92 5.51
CA LEU A 308 8.17 -21.72 4.95
C LEU A 308 6.80 -21.40 5.61
N VAL A 309 5.99 -22.40 5.94
CA VAL A 309 4.73 -22.20 6.70
C VAL A 309 5.04 -21.58 8.06
N LEU A 310 6.02 -22.11 8.79
CA LEU A 310 6.42 -21.57 10.09
C LEU A 310 6.98 -20.15 9.99
N THR A 311 7.80 -19.88 8.97
CA THR A 311 8.37 -18.56 8.71
C THR A 311 7.27 -17.55 8.37
N ARG A 312 6.28 -17.96 7.56
CA ARG A 312 5.09 -17.15 7.29
C ARG A 312 4.34 -16.82 8.58
N THR A 313 4.05 -17.80 9.42
CA THR A 313 3.35 -17.61 10.70
C THR A 313 4.11 -16.65 11.62
N ARG A 314 5.43 -16.79 11.71
CA ARG A 314 6.28 -15.87 12.47
C ARG A 314 6.23 -14.44 11.93
N LEU A 315 6.31 -14.27 10.61
CA LEU A 315 6.18 -12.98 9.95
C LEU A 315 4.82 -12.33 10.21
N GLU A 316 3.74 -13.11 10.15
CA GLU A 316 2.38 -12.67 10.44
C GLU A 316 2.25 -12.14 11.88
N GLN A 317 2.80 -12.84 12.86
CA GLN A 317 2.78 -12.42 14.26
C GLN A 317 3.57 -11.13 14.50
N GLN A 318 4.72 -10.99 13.87
CA GLN A 318 5.59 -9.81 14.03
C GLN A 318 5.07 -8.59 13.27
N MET A 319 4.38 -8.79 12.14
CA MET A 319 3.95 -7.72 11.23
C MET A 319 3.10 -6.67 11.92
N LEU A 320 2.06 -7.06 12.63
CA LEU A 320 1.12 -6.12 13.25
C LEU A 320 1.78 -5.28 14.34
N GLY A 321 2.64 -5.89 15.16
CA GLY A 321 3.41 -5.19 16.19
C GLY A 321 4.37 -4.17 15.60
N THR A 322 5.15 -4.58 14.61
CA THR A 322 6.14 -3.70 13.94
C THR A 322 5.44 -2.52 13.24
N VAL A 323 4.37 -2.78 12.50
CA VAL A 323 3.59 -1.72 11.82
C VAL A 323 3.03 -0.73 12.83
N ARG A 324 2.46 -1.20 13.94
CA ARG A 324 1.89 -0.35 14.99
C ARG A 324 2.93 0.61 15.59
N LEU A 325 4.09 0.09 15.96
CA LEU A 325 5.18 0.91 16.54
C LEU A 325 5.71 1.94 15.55
N GLN A 326 5.93 1.53 14.31
CA GLN A 326 6.44 2.42 13.28
C GLN A 326 5.45 3.53 12.92
N VAL A 327 4.16 3.19 12.78
CA VAL A 327 3.09 4.17 12.51
C VAL A 327 2.96 5.16 13.68
N ALA A 328 3.04 4.69 14.92
CA ALA A 328 3.01 5.56 16.08
C ALA A 328 4.20 6.52 16.11
N GLY A 329 5.42 6.03 15.87
CA GLY A 329 6.62 6.86 15.80
C GLY A 329 6.52 7.94 14.72
N LEU A 330 6.12 7.55 13.48
CA LEU A 330 5.95 8.52 12.39
C LEU A 330 4.85 9.55 12.70
N ARG A 331 3.71 9.11 13.24
CA ARG A 331 2.64 10.02 13.64
C ARG A 331 3.13 11.09 14.61
N TRP A 332 3.81 10.68 15.69
CA TRP A 332 4.30 11.61 16.69
C TRP A 332 5.38 12.57 16.14
N SER A 333 6.30 12.09 15.32
CA SER A 333 7.31 12.94 14.70
C SER A 333 6.68 13.99 13.77
N VAL A 334 5.70 13.60 12.93
CA VAL A 334 5.01 14.55 12.06
C VAL A 334 4.18 15.56 12.86
N LEU A 335 3.43 15.11 13.89
CA LEU A 335 2.63 16.00 14.73
C LEU A 335 3.53 17.04 15.44
N LEU A 336 4.66 16.60 15.99
CA LEU A 336 5.61 17.49 16.65
C LEU A 336 6.19 18.51 15.67
N THR A 337 6.59 18.07 14.48
CA THR A 337 7.12 18.97 13.43
C THR A 337 6.06 19.98 13.00
N CYS A 338 4.80 19.55 12.83
CA CYS A 338 3.69 20.47 12.50
C CYS A 338 3.42 21.47 13.63
N ALA A 339 3.47 21.04 14.91
CA ALA A 339 3.27 21.94 16.04
C ALA A 339 4.38 22.98 16.13
N ILE A 340 5.65 22.58 15.94
CA ILE A 340 6.79 23.52 15.89
C ILE A 340 6.63 24.47 14.70
N GLY A 341 6.22 23.98 13.53
CA GLY A 341 6.00 24.81 12.36
C GLY A 341 4.89 25.86 12.56
N LEU A 342 3.77 25.49 13.20
CA LEU A 342 2.70 26.44 13.52
C LEU A 342 3.14 27.48 14.54
N LEU A 343 3.91 27.10 15.56
CA LEU A 343 4.47 28.02 16.53
C LEU A 343 5.44 28.99 15.85
N ALA A 344 6.34 28.50 15.01
CA ALA A 344 7.28 29.33 14.27
C ALA A 344 6.58 30.33 13.34
N LEU A 345 5.52 29.91 12.64
CA LEU A 345 4.66 30.79 11.85
C LEU A 345 4.00 31.88 12.71
N GLY A 346 3.44 31.52 13.87
CA GLY A 346 2.85 32.46 14.80
C GLY A 346 3.85 33.48 15.34
N ILE A 347 5.03 33.04 15.74
CA ILE A 347 6.12 33.92 16.22
C ILE A 347 6.58 34.88 15.11
N TRP A 348 6.78 34.35 13.90
CA TRP A 348 7.20 35.18 12.76
C TRP A 348 6.14 36.24 12.42
N HIS A 349 4.86 35.87 12.44
CA HIS A 349 3.78 36.82 12.22
C HIS A 349 3.72 37.92 13.29
N TYR A 350 3.82 37.52 14.55
CA TYR A 350 3.86 38.48 15.66
C TYR A 350 5.07 39.43 15.56
N ALA A 351 6.25 38.91 15.23
CA ALA A 351 7.46 39.71 15.03
C ALA A 351 7.30 40.70 13.89
N ALA A 352 6.63 40.32 12.78
CA ALA A 352 6.35 41.24 11.68
C ALA A 352 5.39 42.40 12.10
N ILE A 353 4.36 42.09 12.93
CA ILE A 353 3.47 43.13 13.47
C ILE A 353 4.23 44.09 14.41
N ASP A 354 5.11 43.54 15.27
CA ASP A 354 5.90 44.37 16.19
C ASP A 354 6.89 45.27 15.43
N ASP A 355 7.51 44.75 14.38
CA ASP A 355 8.36 45.52 13.47
C ASP A 355 7.62 46.69 12.83
N LEU A 356 6.41 46.47 12.31
CA LEU A 356 5.57 47.52 11.73
C LEU A 356 5.13 48.55 12.76
N ARG A 357 4.84 48.17 13.99
CA ARG A 357 4.50 49.07 15.09
C ARG A 357 5.66 49.96 15.45
N ARG A 358 6.87 49.39 15.55
CA ARG A 358 8.10 50.14 15.84
C ARG A 358 8.43 51.15 14.71
N ALA A 359 8.32 50.69 13.46
CA ALA A 359 8.51 51.54 12.30
C ALA A 359 7.54 52.73 12.27
N LEU A 360 6.27 52.53 12.64
CA LEU A 360 5.27 53.56 12.73
C LEU A 360 5.60 54.58 13.83
N MET A 361 6.09 54.15 15.02
CA MET A 361 6.51 55.06 16.08
C MET A 361 7.73 55.91 15.65
N VAL A 362 8.70 55.30 14.98
CA VAL A 362 9.86 56.04 14.46
C VAL A 362 9.43 57.07 13.40
N TYR A 363 8.54 56.68 12.49
CA TYR A 363 8.02 57.58 11.46
C TYR A 363 7.34 58.80 12.05
N TYR A 364 6.42 58.61 13.04
CA TYR A 364 5.76 59.75 13.70
C TYR A 364 6.65 60.55 14.66
N SER A 365 7.75 60.00 15.16
CA SER A 365 8.71 60.72 15.96
C SER A 365 9.67 61.57 15.13
N ALA A 366 9.78 61.32 13.84
CA ALA A 366 10.63 62.04 12.89
C ALA A 366 9.92 63.23 12.23
N TYR A 367 8.62 63.31 12.40
CA TYR A 367 7.76 64.43 11.97
C TYR A 367 7.09 65.10 13.16
#